data_5625571a2708eda75c1f33d2104b5c9c
#
_entry.id   5625571a2708eda75c1f33d2104b5c9c
#
_cell.length_a   1.000
_cell.length_b   1.000
_cell.length_c   1.000
_cell.angle_alpha   90.00
_cell.angle_beta   90.00
_cell.angle_gamma   90.00
#
_symmetry.space_group_name_H-M   'P 1'
#
loop_
_entity.id
_entity.type
_entity.pdbx_description
1 polymer ?
#
loop_
_entity_poly.entity_id
_entity_poly.type
_entity_poly.pdbx_seq_one_letter_code
_entity_poly.pdbx_strand_id
1 'polypeptide(L)'
;MCLALLTVPAAAQAAQRYAAPSGTGLSCTRQEPCSFQDAVNAASENDEVIVTAGEYTISGAPLNVVYPGLQIHGDPGGPMPRVTAALGGLPAISMSVAGSSISYLEVVNKETEGEGIRCRSTSRVERVRATGIGEGAAGVVQEQSCLVRDSLLRGEGTNSLGMDSRSEDPASTVRNVTAIATGANSVGIQSRYTGGAGGHHTLTLSNSIASGSTFDLRAENAVNGPGAIQVSNSNFDSASATGAASISGPANQSAPPAFVDAAAGDYREAPGSPTIDAGSGEGIGALDLAGNPRLLGAAPDIGAFEFVPPPPPPPPVVGILTSLAVVPKEFRPLKRGGAIASAAKPKRGTTVRYALTGAAAVAFTVERGLKGRVVGGKCRKQTPANRGERKCTRFKRLKGGFSHQGAAGPNSFRFSGRLRSRALRPGRYRLVARTGSTSKTAGFKIVR
;
A
#
# COMPACT_ATOMS: atom_id res chain seq x y z
N MET A 1 45.93 52.74 -19.53
CA MET A 1 45.58 51.30 -19.51
C MET A 1 44.22 51.14 -18.82
N CYS A 2 43.12 51.20 -19.59
CA CYS A 2 41.76 51.00 -19.02
C CYS A 2 41.51 49.49 -18.86
N LEU A 3 41.32 49.03 -17.63
CA LEU A 3 40.90 47.69 -17.33
C LEU A 3 39.38 47.61 -17.59
N ALA A 4 38.97 46.92 -18.66
CA ALA A 4 37.59 46.59 -18.87
C ALA A 4 37.21 45.45 -17.91
N LEU A 5 36.39 45.73 -16.89
CA LEU A 5 35.73 44.71 -16.08
C LEU A 5 34.71 43.98 -16.96
N LEU A 6 35.04 42.76 -17.35
CA LEU A 6 34.06 41.83 -17.94
C LEU A 6 33.12 41.40 -16.80
N THR A 7 31.95 41.98 -16.74
CA THR A 7 30.85 41.47 -15.89
C THR A 7 30.35 40.17 -16.53
N VAL A 8 30.71 39.02 -15.92
CA VAL A 8 30.09 37.74 -16.23
C VAL A 8 28.63 37.85 -15.75
N PRO A 9 27.62 37.66 -16.63
CA PRO A 9 26.23 37.66 -16.17
C PRO A 9 26.08 36.51 -15.16
N ALA A 10 25.55 36.83 -13.98
CA ALA A 10 25.16 35.80 -13.02
C ALA A 10 24.13 34.89 -13.71
N ALA A 11 24.39 33.59 -13.73
CA ALA A 11 23.41 32.62 -14.20
C ALA A 11 22.12 32.83 -13.40
N ALA A 12 21.01 33.08 -14.09
CA ALA A 12 19.72 33.24 -13.45
C ALA A 12 19.43 31.93 -12.67
N GLN A 13 19.29 32.08 -11.37
CA GLN A 13 18.98 30.93 -10.50
C GLN A 13 17.53 30.53 -10.77
N ALA A 14 17.27 29.22 -10.97
CA ALA A 14 15.93 28.68 -11.14
C ALA A 14 15.00 29.17 -10.02
N ALA A 15 13.88 29.80 -10.41
CA ALA A 15 12.93 30.30 -9.43
C ALA A 15 11.84 29.27 -9.12
N GLN A 16 11.44 29.21 -7.84
CA GLN A 16 10.29 28.41 -7.41
C GLN A 16 9.01 29.24 -7.47
N ARG A 17 8.00 28.73 -8.15
CA ARG A 17 6.66 29.31 -8.24
C ARG A 17 5.64 28.37 -7.64
N TYR A 18 4.67 28.90 -6.94
CA TYR A 18 3.65 28.12 -6.25
C TYR A 18 2.29 28.34 -6.86
N ALA A 19 1.60 27.25 -7.19
CA ALA A 19 0.21 27.24 -7.61
C ALA A 19 -0.68 26.68 -6.49
N ALA A 20 -1.84 27.30 -6.27
CA ALA A 20 -2.86 26.80 -5.36
C ALA A 20 -4.25 26.82 -6.02
N PRO A 21 -5.23 25.95 -5.59
CA PRO A 21 -6.56 25.90 -6.22
C PRO A 21 -7.32 27.22 -6.24
N SER A 22 -7.12 28.05 -5.24
CA SER A 22 -7.70 29.41 -5.13
C SER A 22 -6.63 30.50 -5.17
N GLY A 23 -5.47 30.20 -5.77
CA GLY A 23 -4.38 31.19 -5.88
C GLY A 23 -4.75 32.34 -6.78
N THR A 24 -4.62 33.56 -6.26
CA THR A 24 -4.86 34.83 -6.97
C THR A 24 -3.67 35.79 -6.86
N GLY A 25 -2.55 35.30 -6.30
CA GLY A 25 -1.32 36.07 -6.17
C GLY A 25 -0.73 36.41 -7.52
N LEU A 26 0.01 37.51 -7.60
CA LEU A 26 0.74 37.91 -8.81
C LEU A 26 2.21 37.49 -8.73
N SER A 27 2.72 37.27 -7.53
CA SER A 27 4.13 36.95 -7.30
C SER A 27 4.43 35.45 -7.39
N CYS A 28 3.42 34.59 -7.36
CA CYS A 28 3.51 33.13 -7.35
C CYS A 28 4.47 32.57 -6.27
N THR A 29 4.56 33.23 -5.13
CA THR A 29 5.36 32.77 -4.01
C THR A 29 4.57 31.78 -3.16
N ARG A 30 5.23 31.10 -2.22
CA ARG A 30 4.57 30.16 -1.27
C ARG A 30 3.50 30.87 -0.41
N GLN A 31 3.72 32.14 -0.06
CA GLN A 31 2.79 32.96 0.73
C GLN A 31 1.65 33.56 -0.11
N GLU A 32 1.92 33.81 -1.37
CA GLU A 32 0.97 34.40 -2.34
C GLU A 32 0.95 33.51 -3.61
N PRO A 33 0.38 32.30 -3.54
CA PRO A 33 0.35 31.41 -4.71
C PRO A 33 -0.56 31.95 -5.80
N CYS A 34 -0.21 31.67 -7.05
CA CYS A 34 -0.99 31.95 -8.22
C CYS A 34 -2.01 30.88 -8.56
N SER A 35 -2.89 31.13 -9.55
CA SER A 35 -3.57 30.02 -10.24
C SER A 35 -2.53 29.16 -10.96
N PHE A 36 -2.90 27.92 -11.29
CA PHE A 36 -1.96 27.00 -11.97
C PHE A 36 -1.54 27.55 -13.33
N GLN A 37 -2.47 28.10 -14.09
CA GLN A 37 -2.19 28.74 -15.38
C GLN A 37 -1.23 29.92 -15.23
N ASP A 38 -1.46 30.80 -14.23
CA ASP A 38 -0.63 31.99 -14.03
C ASP A 38 0.77 31.62 -13.54
N ALA A 39 0.90 30.60 -12.67
CA ALA A 39 2.19 30.10 -12.21
C ALA A 39 3.05 29.57 -13.38
N VAL A 40 2.45 28.85 -14.33
CA VAL A 40 3.14 28.38 -15.54
C VAL A 40 3.45 29.54 -16.51
N ASN A 41 2.52 30.46 -16.71
CA ASN A 41 2.73 31.61 -17.59
C ASN A 41 3.80 32.57 -17.06
N ALA A 42 3.92 32.69 -15.73
CA ALA A 42 4.93 33.56 -15.11
C ALA A 42 6.31 32.88 -15.01
N ALA A 43 6.44 31.60 -15.37
CA ALA A 43 7.69 30.86 -15.32
C ALA A 43 8.69 31.36 -16.40
N SER A 44 9.92 30.93 -16.23
CA SER A 44 11.04 31.12 -17.16
C SER A 44 11.74 29.78 -17.40
N GLU A 45 12.76 29.76 -18.24
CA GLU A 45 13.58 28.57 -18.47
C GLU A 45 14.17 28.04 -17.17
N ASN A 46 14.09 26.72 -16.99
CA ASN A 46 14.60 25.98 -15.83
C ASN A 46 13.93 26.32 -14.48
N ASP A 47 12.84 27.10 -14.46
CA ASP A 47 12.07 27.36 -13.26
C ASP A 47 11.36 26.10 -12.77
N GLU A 48 10.89 26.12 -11.52
CA GLU A 48 10.13 25.08 -10.87
C GLU A 48 8.73 25.59 -10.52
N VAL A 49 7.67 24.91 -10.95
CA VAL A 49 6.29 25.18 -10.57
C VAL A 49 5.80 24.09 -9.64
N ILE A 50 5.61 24.44 -8.38
CA ILE A 50 5.14 23.57 -7.31
C ILE A 50 3.62 23.71 -7.18
N VAL A 51 2.89 22.64 -7.49
CA VAL A 51 1.43 22.62 -7.46
C VAL A 51 0.99 22.04 -6.12
N THR A 52 0.35 22.86 -5.28
CA THR A 52 -0.11 22.40 -3.97
C THR A 52 -1.30 21.43 -4.10
N ALA A 53 -1.53 20.61 -3.09
CA ALA A 53 -2.65 19.67 -3.08
C ALA A 53 -4.00 20.38 -3.28
N GLY A 54 -4.89 19.77 -4.06
CA GLY A 54 -6.26 20.23 -4.31
C GLY A 54 -6.73 20.01 -5.74
N GLU A 55 -7.89 20.56 -6.05
CA GLU A 55 -8.56 20.43 -7.35
C GLU A 55 -8.32 21.68 -8.20
N TYR A 56 -7.88 21.49 -9.43
CA TYR A 56 -7.63 22.54 -10.42
C TYR A 56 -8.48 22.32 -11.66
N THR A 57 -8.90 23.40 -12.30
CA THR A 57 -9.67 23.33 -13.55
C THR A 57 -8.94 24.07 -14.65
N ILE A 58 -8.74 23.41 -15.79
CA ILE A 58 -8.27 24.01 -17.03
C ILE A 58 -9.48 24.18 -17.95
N SER A 59 -9.71 25.36 -18.43
CA SER A 59 -10.85 25.68 -19.29
C SER A 59 -10.44 26.57 -20.49
N GLY A 60 -11.14 26.41 -21.60
CA GLY A 60 -10.97 27.24 -22.82
C GLY A 60 -9.78 26.85 -23.69
N ALA A 61 -8.62 26.58 -23.10
CA ALA A 61 -7.41 26.16 -23.83
C ALA A 61 -6.51 25.28 -22.97
N PRO A 62 -5.63 24.46 -23.59
CA PRO A 62 -4.63 23.67 -22.87
C PRO A 62 -3.69 24.50 -22.01
N LEU A 63 -3.24 23.95 -20.91
CA LEU A 63 -2.07 24.46 -20.19
C LEU A 63 -0.83 24.16 -21.03
N ASN A 64 -0.22 25.21 -21.60
CA ASN A 64 0.93 25.06 -22.48
C ASN A 64 2.24 25.25 -21.72
N VAL A 65 3.09 24.25 -21.71
CA VAL A 65 4.46 24.31 -21.18
C VAL A 65 5.40 24.70 -22.31
N VAL A 66 5.85 25.96 -22.27
CA VAL A 66 6.59 26.59 -23.39
C VAL A 66 8.03 26.98 -23.03
N TYR A 67 8.44 26.80 -21.77
CA TYR A 67 9.79 27.16 -21.33
C TYR A 67 10.67 25.92 -21.23
N PRO A 68 11.83 25.89 -21.92
CA PRO A 68 12.78 24.77 -21.80
C PRO A 68 13.22 24.53 -20.36
N GLY A 69 13.33 23.28 -19.98
CA GLY A 69 13.78 22.89 -18.63
C GLY A 69 12.78 23.18 -17.49
N LEU A 70 11.59 23.75 -17.78
CA LEU A 70 10.56 23.97 -16.75
C LEU A 70 10.14 22.67 -16.10
N GLN A 71 10.18 22.65 -14.77
CA GLN A 71 9.77 21.51 -13.96
C GLN A 71 8.43 21.82 -13.30
N ILE A 72 7.41 21.02 -13.58
CA ILE A 72 6.08 21.14 -12.95
C ILE A 72 5.83 19.89 -12.13
N HIS A 73 5.54 20.05 -10.83
CA HIS A 73 5.24 18.90 -10.01
C HIS A 73 4.32 19.23 -8.83
N GLY A 74 3.61 18.21 -8.33
CA GLY A 74 2.89 18.32 -7.08
C GLY A 74 3.83 18.52 -5.89
N ASP A 75 3.36 19.17 -4.82
CA ASP A 75 4.16 19.39 -3.60
C ASP A 75 4.56 18.04 -2.97
N PRO A 76 5.86 17.74 -2.88
CA PRO A 76 6.32 16.48 -2.25
C PRO A 76 5.91 16.42 -0.78
N GLY A 77 5.23 15.34 -0.39
CA GLY A 77 4.75 15.14 0.98
C GLY A 77 3.30 15.57 1.22
N GLY A 78 2.63 16.16 0.22
CA GLY A 78 1.18 16.37 0.19
C GLY A 78 0.45 15.34 -0.67
N PRO A 79 -0.90 15.30 -0.63
CA PRO A 79 -1.68 14.56 -1.61
C PRO A 79 -1.42 15.03 -3.03
N MET A 80 -1.46 14.10 -4.00
CA MET A 80 -1.30 14.41 -5.41
C MET A 80 -2.37 15.42 -5.87
N PRO A 81 -2.00 16.59 -6.44
CA PRO A 81 -2.96 17.55 -6.97
C PRO A 81 -3.71 16.95 -8.16
N ARG A 82 -4.99 17.32 -8.29
CA ARG A 82 -5.84 16.87 -9.39
C ARG A 82 -6.22 18.01 -10.31
N VAL A 83 -5.94 17.83 -11.59
CA VAL A 83 -6.24 18.77 -12.67
C VAL A 83 -7.35 18.19 -13.55
N THR A 84 -8.44 18.90 -13.70
CA THR A 84 -9.56 18.50 -14.56
C THR A 84 -9.71 19.47 -15.72
N ALA A 85 -9.91 18.93 -16.92
CA ALA A 85 -10.20 19.68 -18.14
C ALA A 85 -11.42 19.10 -18.87
N ALA A 86 -12.04 19.91 -19.71
CA ALA A 86 -13.06 19.52 -20.67
C ALA A 86 -12.71 20.17 -22.02
N LEU A 87 -11.74 19.55 -22.74
CA LEU A 87 -11.14 20.08 -23.97
C LEU A 87 -11.17 18.98 -25.04
N GLY A 88 -12.20 19.02 -25.91
CA GLY A 88 -12.35 18.05 -27.01
C GLY A 88 -11.29 18.22 -28.09
N GLY A 89 -10.67 17.12 -28.53
CA GLY A 89 -9.61 17.10 -29.53
C GLY A 89 -8.29 17.74 -29.09
N LEU A 90 -8.18 18.17 -27.82
CA LEU A 90 -7.02 18.85 -27.27
C LEU A 90 -6.53 18.20 -25.99
N PRO A 91 -5.23 18.34 -25.66
CA PRO A 91 -4.72 17.90 -24.36
C PRO A 91 -5.15 18.86 -23.23
N ALA A 92 -5.32 18.33 -22.02
CA ALA A 92 -5.41 19.20 -20.84
C ALA A 92 -4.08 19.94 -20.62
N ILE A 93 -2.95 19.22 -20.73
CA ILE A 93 -1.61 19.79 -20.62
C ILE A 93 -0.80 19.44 -21.87
N SER A 94 -0.19 20.44 -22.50
CA SER A 94 0.66 20.31 -23.68
C SER A 94 2.11 20.69 -23.33
N MET A 95 3.02 19.73 -23.47
CA MET A 95 4.46 19.92 -23.27
C MET A 95 5.15 19.94 -24.63
N SER A 96 5.65 21.07 -25.06
CA SER A 96 6.16 21.26 -26.43
C SER A 96 7.65 21.61 -26.51
N VAL A 97 8.37 21.66 -25.38
CA VAL A 97 9.75 22.12 -25.29
C VAL A 97 10.68 21.16 -24.62
N ALA A 98 11.94 21.15 -25.05
CA ALA A 98 12.96 20.25 -24.58
C ALA A 98 13.29 20.45 -23.10
N GLY A 99 13.58 19.34 -22.42
CA GLY A 99 14.05 19.33 -21.03
C GLY A 99 12.98 19.62 -19.97
N SER A 100 11.77 20.02 -20.38
CA SER A 100 10.66 20.22 -19.43
C SER A 100 10.17 18.91 -18.83
N SER A 101 9.61 18.96 -17.62
CA SER A 101 9.07 17.78 -16.95
C SER A 101 7.77 18.07 -16.22
N ILE A 102 6.92 17.04 -16.15
CA ILE A 102 5.72 17.03 -15.33
C ILE A 102 5.72 15.78 -14.46
N SER A 103 5.46 15.94 -13.15
CA SER A 103 5.43 14.82 -12.24
C SER A 103 4.49 15.01 -11.06
N TYR A 104 4.05 13.90 -10.46
CA TYR A 104 3.23 13.86 -9.27
C TYR A 104 1.94 14.71 -9.39
N LEU A 105 1.22 14.51 -10.50
CA LEU A 105 -0.07 15.13 -10.80
C LEU A 105 -1.07 14.08 -11.29
N GLU A 106 -2.33 14.24 -10.93
CA GLU A 106 -3.44 13.58 -11.58
C GLU A 106 -4.06 14.54 -12.59
N VAL A 107 -4.18 14.11 -13.85
CA VAL A 107 -4.72 14.92 -14.96
C VAL A 107 -5.87 14.16 -15.61
N VAL A 108 -7.04 14.78 -15.69
CA VAL A 108 -8.25 14.17 -16.27
C VAL A 108 -8.83 15.12 -17.31
N ASN A 109 -8.97 14.67 -18.57
CA ASN A 109 -9.70 15.38 -19.61
C ASN A 109 -10.99 14.61 -19.96
N LYS A 110 -12.14 15.28 -19.88
CA LYS A 110 -13.48 14.67 -19.93
C LYS A 110 -14.24 15.00 -21.23
N GLU A 111 -13.57 14.94 -22.38
CA GLU A 111 -14.20 15.22 -23.66
C GLU A 111 -13.77 14.24 -24.75
N THR A 112 -14.60 14.12 -25.79
CA THR A 112 -14.30 13.34 -27.00
C THR A 112 -12.95 13.73 -27.58
N GLU A 113 -12.14 12.74 -27.93
CA GLU A 113 -10.76 12.89 -28.40
C GLU A 113 -9.86 13.72 -27.44
N GLY A 114 -10.33 13.92 -26.19
CA GLY A 114 -9.57 14.65 -25.16
C GLY A 114 -8.37 13.85 -24.67
N GLU A 115 -7.22 14.49 -24.63
CA GLU A 115 -6.00 13.89 -24.12
C GLU A 115 -5.71 14.40 -22.70
N GLY A 116 -5.28 13.54 -21.81
CA GLY A 116 -4.80 13.96 -20.51
C GLY A 116 -3.56 14.83 -20.65
N ILE A 117 -2.48 14.26 -21.17
CA ILE A 117 -1.20 14.96 -21.40
C ILE A 117 -0.71 14.66 -22.81
N ARG A 118 -0.30 15.70 -23.54
CA ARG A 118 0.47 15.55 -24.78
C ARG A 118 1.90 15.98 -24.52
N CYS A 119 2.87 15.11 -24.80
CA CYS A 119 4.27 15.42 -24.64
C CYS A 119 5.06 15.30 -25.92
N ARG A 120 5.96 16.27 -26.15
CA ARG A 120 6.81 16.41 -27.33
C ARG A 120 8.27 16.64 -26.95
N SER A 121 9.15 16.61 -27.92
CA SER A 121 10.59 16.85 -27.76
C SER A 121 11.22 15.91 -26.74
N THR A 122 12.26 16.32 -26.06
CA THR A 122 12.92 15.57 -24.99
C THR A 122 12.31 15.88 -23.61
N SER A 123 11.00 16.14 -23.54
CA SER A 123 10.28 16.36 -22.28
C SER A 123 10.05 15.04 -21.53
N ARG A 124 9.63 15.11 -20.24
CA ARG A 124 9.40 13.96 -19.39
C ARG A 124 8.05 14.03 -18.70
N VAL A 125 7.37 12.89 -18.71
CA VAL A 125 6.13 12.66 -17.96
C VAL A 125 6.42 11.53 -16.98
N GLU A 126 6.47 11.82 -15.69
CA GLU A 126 6.91 10.89 -14.66
C GLU A 126 5.95 10.90 -13.48
N ARG A 127 5.62 9.71 -12.96
CA ARG A 127 4.77 9.56 -11.78
C ARG A 127 3.48 10.39 -11.85
N VAL A 128 2.76 10.27 -12.96
CA VAL A 128 1.47 10.92 -13.15
C VAL A 128 0.35 9.91 -13.27
N ARG A 129 -0.86 10.35 -12.95
CA ARG A 129 -2.11 9.68 -13.33
C ARG A 129 -2.73 10.52 -14.44
N ALA A 130 -2.76 10.03 -15.67
CA ALA A 130 -3.32 10.76 -16.81
C ALA A 130 -4.50 9.98 -17.38
N THR A 131 -5.67 10.61 -17.46
CA THR A 131 -6.91 9.99 -17.95
C THR A 131 -7.55 10.86 -19.01
N GLY A 132 -7.85 10.27 -20.17
CA GLY A 132 -8.76 10.82 -21.16
C GLY A 132 -10.10 10.07 -21.07
N ILE A 133 -11.22 10.81 -21.03
CA ILE A 133 -12.58 10.23 -20.95
C ILE A 133 -13.40 10.73 -22.12
N GLY A 134 -13.90 9.82 -22.93
CA GLY A 134 -14.72 10.09 -24.13
C GLY A 134 -14.33 9.20 -25.29
N GLU A 135 -15.05 9.32 -26.40
CA GLU A 135 -14.69 8.60 -27.62
C GLU A 135 -13.34 9.08 -28.15
N GLY A 136 -12.45 8.14 -28.51
CA GLY A 136 -11.12 8.43 -29.03
C GLY A 136 -10.16 9.09 -28.04
N ALA A 137 -10.53 9.21 -26.76
CA ALA A 137 -9.71 9.88 -25.76
C ALA A 137 -8.46 9.06 -25.38
N ALA A 138 -7.40 9.75 -24.95
CA ALA A 138 -6.15 9.13 -24.54
C ALA A 138 -5.65 9.64 -23.20
N GLY A 139 -5.06 8.75 -22.38
CA GLY A 139 -4.38 9.16 -21.16
C GLY A 139 -3.18 10.05 -21.48
N VAL A 140 -2.23 9.52 -22.25
CA VAL A 140 -1.06 10.27 -22.75
C VAL A 140 -0.92 10.08 -24.25
N VAL A 141 -0.65 11.19 -24.93
CA VAL A 141 -0.16 11.19 -26.31
C VAL A 141 1.31 11.57 -26.29
N GLN A 142 2.13 10.64 -26.74
CA GLN A 142 3.56 10.83 -26.89
C GLN A 142 3.89 11.15 -28.35
N GLU A 143 4.49 12.30 -28.55
CA GLU A 143 5.01 12.71 -29.84
C GLU A 143 6.51 12.97 -29.70
N GLN A 144 7.29 12.66 -30.72
CA GLN A 144 8.75 12.80 -30.71
C GLN A 144 9.42 11.98 -29.58
N SER A 145 10.57 12.41 -29.08
CA SER A 145 11.43 11.66 -28.14
C SER A 145 11.07 11.87 -26.66
N CYS A 146 9.81 12.15 -26.34
CA CYS A 146 9.35 12.31 -24.94
C CYS A 146 9.53 10.98 -24.16
N LEU A 147 9.99 11.07 -22.92
CA LEU A 147 10.08 9.95 -22.00
C LEU A 147 8.81 9.91 -21.11
N VAL A 148 8.13 8.76 -21.11
CA VAL A 148 7.01 8.50 -20.17
C VAL A 148 7.38 7.35 -19.27
N ARG A 149 7.30 7.53 -17.93
CA ARG A 149 7.62 6.48 -17.00
C ARG A 149 6.87 6.58 -15.66
N ASP A 150 6.86 5.46 -14.93
CA ASP A 150 6.34 5.36 -13.56
C ASP A 150 4.92 5.92 -13.41
N SER A 151 4.05 5.70 -14.40
CA SER A 151 2.80 6.42 -14.57
C SER A 151 1.61 5.51 -14.86
N LEU A 152 0.42 5.91 -14.40
CA LEU A 152 -0.86 5.27 -14.72
C LEU A 152 -1.56 6.07 -15.82
N LEU A 153 -1.77 5.44 -16.97
CA LEU A 153 -2.31 6.05 -18.17
C LEU A 153 -3.66 5.40 -18.50
N ARG A 154 -4.73 6.18 -18.62
CA ARG A 154 -6.07 5.63 -18.82
C ARG A 154 -6.78 6.28 -19.98
N GLY A 155 -7.40 5.45 -20.81
CA GLY A 155 -8.37 5.87 -21.81
C GLY A 155 -9.73 5.26 -21.49
N GLU A 156 -10.78 6.06 -21.40
CA GLU A 156 -12.13 5.60 -21.07
C GLU A 156 -13.12 6.03 -22.15
N GLY A 157 -13.76 5.08 -22.83
CA GLY A 157 -14.73 5.30 -23.91
C GLY A 157 -14.42 4.48 -25.15
N THR A 158 -15.30 4.55 -26.13
CA THR A 158 -15.13 3.85 -27.41
C THR A 158 -13.89 4.38 -28.13
N ASN A 159 -13.12 3.47 -28.74
CA ASN A 159 -11.87 3.78 -29.46
C ASN A 159 -10.80 4.48 -28.61
N SER A 160 -10.89 4.41 -27.28
CA SER A 160 -9.95 5.08 -26.38
C SER A 160 -8.59 4.38 -26.31
N LEU A 161 -7.58 5.11 -25.88
CA LEU A 161 -6.20 4.66 -25.77
C LEU A 161 -5.68 4.93 -24.35
N GLY A 162 -5.05 3.95 -23.71
CA GLY A 162 -4.27 4.22 -22.51
C GLY A 162 -3.13 5.16 -22.86
N MET A 163 -2.42 4.84 -23.96
CA MET A 163 -1.35 5.66 -24.51
C MET A 163 -1.32 5.59 -26.05
N ASP A 164 -1.14 6.73 -26.71
CA ASP A 164 -0.87 6.84 -28.15
C ASP A 164 0.56 7.36 -28.38
N SER A 165 1.47 6.47 -28.78
CA SER A 165 2.81 6.84 -29.22
C SER A 165 2.78 7.11 -30.72
N ARG A 166 2.58 8.37 -31.11
CA ARG A 166 2.54 8.80 -32.50
C ARG A 166 3.67 9.79 -32.76
N SER A 167 4.61 9.44 -33.60
CA SER A 167 5.81 10.24 -33.75
C SER A 167 6.30 10.29 -35.17
N GLU A 168 6.89 11.42 -35.54
CA GLU A 168 7.75 11.60 -36.71
C GLU A 168 9.22 11.30 -36.42
N ASP A 169 9.59 11.22 -35.12
CA ASP A 169 10.92 10.81 -34.69
C ASP A 169 11.07 9.27 -34.76
N PRO A 170 12.27 8.75 -35.05
CA PRO A 170 12.46 7.34 -35.24
C PRO A 170 12.32 6.52 -33.96
N ALA A 171 12.44 7.11 -32.77
CA ALA A 171 12.39 6.39 -31.50
C ALA A 171 11.79 7.17 -30.35
N SER A 172 11.07 6.47 -29.48
CA SER A 172 10.61 6.94 -28.17
C SER A 172 10.75 5.86 -27.12
N THR A 173 10.68 6.27 -25.83
CA THR A 173 10.86 5.35 -24.71
C THR A 173 9.71 5.49 -23.71
N VAL A 174 9.19 4.32 -23.30
CA VAL A 174 8.16 4.19 -22.24
C VAL A 174 8.59 3.09 -21.28
N ARG A 175 8.49 3.36 -19.99
CA ARG A 175 8.98 2.43 -18.99
C ARG A 175 8.16 2.48 -17.69
N ASN A 176 7.93 1.31 -17.10
CA ASN A 176 7.22 1.21 -15.83
C ASN A 176 5.87 1.95 -15.84
N VAL A 177 5.08 1.75 -16.88
CA VAL A 177 3.73 2.31 -16.97
C VAL A 177 2.67 1.20 -16.82
N THR A 178 1.51 1.58 -16.28
CA THR A 178 0.29 0.79 -16.37
C THR A 178 -0.66 1.55 -17.27
N ALA A 179 -0.86 1.06 -18.50
CA ALA A 179 -1.68 1.68 -19.53
C ALA A 179 -2.96 0.88 -19.74
N ILE A 180 -4.09 1.44 -19.37
CA ILE A 180 -5.40 0.78 -19.39
C ILE A 180 -6.34 1.55 -20.29
N ALA A 181 -6.99 0.85 -21.21
CA ALA A 181 -8.04 1.42 -22.02
C ALA A 181 -9.34 0.61 -21.90
N THR A 182 -10.46 1.28 -21.66
CA THR A 182 -11.77 0.68 -21.44
C THR A 182 -12.81 1.23 -22.43
N GLY A 183 -13.84 0.42 -22.72
CA GLY A 183 -14.83 0.71 -23.74
C GLY A 183 -14.58 -0.07 -25.03
N ALA A 184 -15.51 -0.04 -25.95
CA ALA A 184 -15.41 -0.80 -27.19
C ALA A 184 -14.23 -0.30 -28.06
N ASN A 185 -13.57 -1.22 -28.74
CA ASN A 185 -12.44 -0.96 -29.64
C ASN A 185 -11.24 -0.25 -29.01
N SER A 186 -11.08 -0.31 -27.70
CA SER A 186 -10.00 0.36 -27.00
C SER A 186 -8.68 -0.41 -27.07
N VAL A 187 -7.56 0.31 -26.98
CA VAL A 187 -6.20 -0.24 -27.04
C VAL A 187 -5.37 0.28 -25.87
N GLY A 188 -4.66 -0.60 -25.18
CA GLY A 188 -3.78 -0.25 -24.06
C GLY A 188 -2.69 0.72 -24.50
N ILE A 189 -1.81 0.30 -25.39
CA ILE A 189 -0.72 1.14 -25.97
C ILE A 189 -0.70 0.96 -27.50
N GLN A 190 -0.71 2.09 -28.20
CA GLN A 190 -0.55 2.12 -29.65
C GLN A 190 0.76 2.78 -30.06
N SER A 191 1.38 2.27 -31.15
CA SER A 191 2.53 2.91 -31.82
C SER A 191 2.23 3.10 -33.29
N ARG A 192 2.46 4.32 -33.81
CA ARG A 192 2.29 4.68 -35.23
C ARG A 192 3.25 5.78 -35.68
N TYR A 193 3.69 5.72 -36.92
CA TYR A 193 4.47 6.78 -37.54
C TYR A 193 3.55 7.87 -38.15
N THR A 194 3.86 9.14 -37.89
CA THR A 194 3.06 10.28 -38.36
C THR A 194 3.84 11.30 -39.18
N GLY A 195 5.11 11.05 -39.44
CA GLY A 195 5.99 11.93 -40.23
C GLY A 195 5.85 11.78 -41.75
N GLY A 196 6.85 12.24 -42.51
CA GLY A 196 6.90 12.19 -43.97
C GLY A 196 7.02 10.76 -44.54
N ALA A 197 6.71 10.59 -45.84
CA ALA A 197 6.73 9.29 -46.50
C ALA A 197 8.08 8.57 -46.40
N GLY A 198 8.05 7.26 -46.14
CA GLY A 198 9.22 6.39 -46.02
C GLY A 198 9.94 6.39 -44.67
N GLY A 199 9.42 7.11 -43.67
CA GLY A 199 9.94 7.04 -42.31
C GLY A 199 9.41 5.87 -41.48
N HIS A 200 9.82 5.80 -40.25
CA HIS A 200 9.36 4.80 -39.28
C HIS A 200 9.43 5.36 -37.85
N HIS A 201 8.64 4.76 -36.95
CA HIS A 201 8.70 5.05 -35.54
C HIS A 201 8.85 3.76 -34.75
N THR A 202 9.74 3.70 -33.76
CA THR A 202 9.91 2.58 -32.84
C THR A 202 9.70 3.03 -31.41
N LEU A 203 8.67 2.49 -30.77
CA LEU A 203 8.44 2.64 -29.34
C LEU A 203 9.22 1.55 -28.59
N THR A 204 10.16 1.94 -27.74
CA THR A 204 10.82 1.04 -26.79
C THR A 204 10.00 1.02 -25.49
N LEU A 205 9.37 -0.12 -25.21
CA LEU A 205 8.50 -0.35 -24.05
C LEU A 205 9.13 -1.36 -23.11
N SER A 206 9.26 -1.05 -21.83
CA SER A 206 9.78 -2.00 -20.85
C SER A 206 9.08 -1.89 -19.50
N ASN A 207 9.09 -3.01 -18.74
CA ASN A 207 8.51 -3.11 -17.40
C ASN A 207 7.08 -2.55 -17.32
N SER A 208 6.24 -2.78 -18.33
CA SER A 208 4.96 -2.09 -18.45
C SER A 208 3.80 -3.06 -18.53
N ILE A 209 2.65 -2.66 -18.01
CA ILE A 209 1.38 -3.36 -18.17
C ILE A 209 0.56 -2.60 -19.22
N ALA A 210 0.11 -3.32 -20.25
CA ALA A 210 -0.84 -2.79 -21.22
C ALA A 210 -2.13 -3.61 -21.20
N SER A 211 -3.29 -2.95 -21.21
CA SER A 211 -4.60 -3.61 -21.31
C SER A 211 -5.60 -2.77 -22.07
N GLY A 212 -6.23 -3.36 -23.06
CA GLY A 212 -7.30 -2.78 -23.87
C GLY A 212 -8.41 -3.79 -24.13
N SER A 213 -9.60 -3.33 -24.49
CA SER A 213 -10.70 -4.24 -24.79
C SER A 213 -10.54 -5.00 -26.11
N THR A 214 -9.77 -4.46 -27.04
CA THR A 214 -9.50 -5.08 -28.34
C THR A 214 -8.06 -5.56 -28.46
N PHE A 215 -7.12 -4.71 -28.15
CA PHE A 215 -5.70 -5.07 -28.10
C PHE A 215 -5.01 -4.39 -26.92
N ASP A 216 -4.13 -5.11 -26.27
CA ASP A 216 -3.25 -4.50 -25.27
C ASP A 216 -2.16 -3.69 -25.95
N LEU A 217 -1.57 -4.22 -27.04
CA LEU A 217 -0.58 -3.54 -27.86
C LEU A 217 -1.02 -3.49 -29.33
N ARG A 218 -0.87 -2.33 -29.98
CA ARG A 218 -1.12 -2.16 -31.40
C ARG A 218 0.01 -1.37 -32.07
N ALA A 219 0.59 -1.95 -33.13
CA ALA A 219 1.53 -1.27 -34.01
C ALA A 219 0.87 -1.07 -35.37
N GLU A 220 0.80 0.17 -35.87
CA GLU A 220 0.12 0.50 -37.11
C GLU A 220 1.09 0.86 -38.23
N ASN A 221 0.85 0.31 -39.42
CA ASN A 221 1.45 0.76 -40.64
C ASN A 221 0.60 1.92 -41.20
N ALA A 222 0.96 3.14 -40.84
CA ALA A 222 0.30 4.34 -41.35
C ALA A 222 0.67 4.61 -42.81
N VAL A 223 -0.01 5.55 -43.46
CA VAL A 223 0.19 5.89 -44.89
C VAL A 223 1.64 6.25 -45.22
N ASN A 224 2.35 6.85 -44.26
CA ASN A 224 3.71 7.35 -44.47
C ASN A 224 4.81 6.40 -43.97
N GLY A 225 4.46 5.34 -43.26
CA GLY A 225 5.42 4.38 -42.76
C GLY A 225 4.96 3.60 -41.52
N PRO A 226 5.70 2.57 -41.13
CA PRO A 226 5.31 1.71 -40.02
C PRO A 226 5.67 2.27 -38.66
N GLY A 227 4.79 2.03 -37.69
CA GLY A 227 5.12 2.02 -36.28
C GLY A 227 5.64 0.64 -35.84
N ALA A 228 6.51 0.61 -34.85
CA ALA A 228 6.98 -0.62 -34.22
C ALA A 228 6.93 -0.51 -32.69
N ILE A 229 6.80 -1.64 -32.00
CA ILE A 229 6.96 -1.72 -30.55
C ILE A 229 8.04 -2.75 -30.25
N GLN A 230 9.15 -2.32 -29.68
CA GLN A 230 10.14 -3.17 -29.07
C GLN A 230 9.80 -3.29 -27.58
N VAL A 231 9.21 -4.42 -27.18
CA VAL A 231 8.67 -4.62 -25.84
C VAL A 231 9.44 -5.67 -25.07
N SER A 232 9.85 -5.36 -23.84
CA SER A 232 10.57 -6.31 -22.97
C SER A 232 10.10 -6.23 -21.51
N ASN A 233 10.20 -7.36 -20.80
CA ASN A 233 9.85 -7.47 -19.38
C ASN A 233 8.48 -6.85 -19.06
N SER A 234 7.49 -7.04 -19.94
CA SER A 234 6.19 -6.37 -19.87
C SER A 234 5.05 -7.40 -19.83
N ASN A 235 3.88 -6.95 -19.39
CA ASN A 235 2.69 -7.79 -19.31
C ASN A 235 1.62 -7.30 -20.28
N PHE A 236 1.23 -8.19 -21.20
CA PHE A 236 0.13 -8.01 -22.16
C PHE A 236 -0.27 -9.39 -22.72
N ASP A 237 -1.52 -9.57 -23.12
CA ASP A 237 -2.04 -10.83 -23.68
C ASP A 237 -2.29 -10.72 -25.19
N SER A 238 -2.86 -9.61 -25.65
CA SER A 238 -3.25 -9.39 -27.03
C SER A 238 -2.43 -8.33 -27.73
N ALA A 239 -1.95 -8.65 -28.94
CA ALA A 239 -1.15 -7.74 -29.74
C ALA A 239 -1.51 -7.80 -31.23
N SER A 240 -1.48 -6.66 -31.91
CA SER A 240 -1.75 -6.55 -33.35
C SER A 240 -0.74 -5.65 -34.04
N ALA A 241 -0.19 -6.13 -35.15
CA ALA A 241 0.66 -5.34 -36.04
C ALA A 241 0.11 -5.42 -37.48
N THR A 242 0.00 -4.27 -38.16
CA THR A 242 -0.55 -4.19 -39.52
C THR A 242 0.53 -3.86 -40.55
N GLY A 243 0.45 -4.49 -41.73
CA GLY A 243 1.39 -4.22 -42.85
C GLY A 243 2.85 -4.45 -42.46
N ALA A 244 3.69 -3.41 -42.59
CA ALA A 244 5.11 -3.44 -42.24
C ALA A 244 5.39 -3.12 -40.77
N ALA A 245 4.37 -2.86 -39.95
CA ALA A 245 4.53 -2.65 -38.50
C ALA A 245 4.93 -3.94 -37.78
N SER A 246 5.55 -3.81 -36.61
CA SER A 246 6.00 -4.98 -35.85
C SER A 246 5.90 -4.78 -34.33
N ILE A 247 5.71 -5.90 -33.63
CA ILE A 247 5.76 -5.96 -32.15
C ILE A 247 6.67 -7.14 -31.81
N SER A 248 7.76 -6.89 -31.09
CA SER A 248 8.74 -7.92 -30.77
C SER A 248 9.53 -7.58 -29.49
N GLY A 249 10.14 -8.59 -28.89
CA GLY A 249 11.05 -8.44 -27.75
C GLY A 249 10.93 -9.56 -26.73
N PRO A 250 11.93 -9.68 -25.85
CA PRO A 250 12.07 -10.81 -24.92
C PRO A 250 11.38 -10.59 -23.58
N ALA A 251 11.26 -11.69 -22.82
CA ALA A 251 10.90 -11.73 -21.40
C ALA A 251 9.53 -11.08 -21.04
N ASN A 252 8.58 -11.17 -21.97
CA ASN A 252 7.22 -10.71 -21.73
C ASN A 252 6.34 -11.84 -21.14
N GLN A 253 5.25 -11.47 -20.48
CA GLN A 253 4.29 -12.39 -19.92
C GLN A 253 2.85 -11.94 -20.20
N SER A 254 1.90 -12.91 -20.15
CA SER A 254 0.47 -12.68 -20.43
C SER A 254 -0.46 -13.07 -19.28
N ALA A 255 0.10 -13.54 -18.15
CA ALA A 255 -0.71 -13.86 -17.00
C ALA A 255 -1.41 -12.59 -16.46
N PRO A 256 -2.75 -12.60 -16.26
CA PRO A 256 -3.46 -11.39 -15.86
C PRO A 256 -2.95 -10.82 -14.54
N PRO A 257 -2.61 -9.53 -14.48
CA PRO A 257 -2.22 -8.87 -13.26
C PRO A 257 -3.35 -8.90 -12.22
N ALA A 258 -3.02 -9.09 -10.95
CA ALA A 258 -3.96 -8.94 -9.87
C ALA A 258 -3.83 -7.53 -9.28
N PHE A 259 -4.89 -6.74 -9.38
CA PHE A 259 -4.94 -5.39 -8.82
C PHE A 259 -5.80 -5.33 -7.56
N VAL A 260 -5.54 -4.35 -6.69
CA VAL A 260 -6.28 -4.15 -5.43
C VAL A 260 -7.77 -3.92 -5.70
N ASP A 261 -8.11 -2.98 -6.60
CA ASP A 261 -9.49 -2.73 -7.04
C ASP A 261 -9.50 -2.00 -8.40
N ALA A 262 -9.33 -2.75 -9.47
CA ALA A 262 -9.32 -2.20 -10.83
C ALA A 262 -10.63 -1.48 -11.19
N ALA A 263 -11.77 -1.94 -10.65
CA ALA A 263 -13.07 -1.34 -10.90
C ALA A 263 -13.20 0.07 -10.31
N ALA A 264 -12.56 0.30 -9.16
CA ALA A 264 -12.45 1.62 -8.55
C ALA A 264 -11.27 2.46 -9.09
N GLY A 265 -10.50 1.94 -10.06
CA GLY A 265 -9.31 2.60 -10.61
C GLY A 265 -8.06 2.46 -9.76
N ASP A 266 -8.05 1.54 -8.79
CA ASP A 266 -6.87 1.21 -7.99
C ASP A 266 -6.09 0.07 -8.63
N TYR A 267 -5.11 0.42 -9.44
CA TYR A 267 -4.23 -0.50 -10.17
C TYR A 267 -2.92 -0.79 -9.41
N ARG A 268 -2.89 -0.59 -8.10
CA ARG A 268 -1.79 -1.10 -7.28
C ARG A 268 -1.81 -2.63 -7.28
N GLU A 269 -0.64 -3.24 -7.25
CA GLU A 269 -0.51 -4.70 -7.23
C GLU A 269 -1.14 -5.31 -5.98
N ALA A 270 -1.94 -6.36 -6.17
CA ALA A 270 -2.46 -7.19 -5.08
C ALA A 270 -1.52 -8.38 -4.80
N PRO A 271 -1.54 -8.96 -3.58
CA PRO A 271 -0.70 -10.11 -3.26
C PRO A 271 -0.88 -11.27 -4.24
N GLY A 272 0.22 -11.76 -4.78
CA GLY A 272 0.22 -12.88 -5.74
C GLY A 272 0.02 -12.48 -7.19
N SER A 273 0.04 -11.19 -7.53
CA SER A 273 0.10 -10.75 -8.92
C SER A 273 1.36 -11.31 -9.61
N PRO A 274 1.25 -11.82 -10.84
CA PRO A 274 2.39 -12.35 -11.58
C PRO A 274 3.40 -11.26 -12.02
N THR A 275 3.05 -10.01 -11.89
CA THR A 275 3.84 -8.83 -12.24
C THR A 275 4.77 -8.39 -11.11
N ILE A 276 4.58 -8.90 -9.89
CA ILE A 276 5.45 -8.64 -8.74
C ILE A 276 6.82 -9.28 -8.94
N ASP A 277 7.91 -8.53 -8.69
CA ASP A 277 9.31 -8.97 -8.81
C ASP A 277 9.66 -9.52 -10.21
N ALA A 278 8.97 -9.11 -11.27
CA ALA A 278 9.08 -9.68 -12.60
C ALA A 278 9.70 -8.73 -13.66
N GLY A 279 10.01 -7.51 -13.28
CA GLY A 279 10.61 -6.51 -14.15
C GLY A 279 12.13 -6.56 -14.21
N SER A 280 12.72 -5.71 -15.05
CA SER A 280 14.17 -5.53 -15.18
C SER A 280 14.63 -4.28 -14.43
N GLY A 281 15.76 -4.38 -13.72
CA GLY A 281 16.39 -3.24 -13.02
C GLY A 281 17.07 -2.22 -13.93
N GLU A 282 17.10 -2.44 -15.26
CA GLU A 282 17.78 -1.54 -16.18
C GLU A 282 17.00 -0.22 -16.36
N GLY A 283 17.64 0.90 -16.06
CA GLY A 283 17.13 2.26 -16.29
C GLY A 283 15.86 2.62 -15.53
N ILE A 284 15.56 1.93 -14.42
CA ILE A 284 14.39 2.25 -13.56
C ILE A 284 14.57 3.60 -12.86
N GLY A 285 13.44 4.23 -12.48
CA GLY A 285 13.41 5.42 -11.64
C GLY A 285 13.78 5.13 -10.19
N ALA A 286 13.89 6.17 -9.37
CA ALA A 286 14.12 6.00 -7.94
C ALA A 286 12.83 5.58 -7.19
N LEU A 287 11.69 6.09 -7.64
CA LEU A 287 10.39 5.92 -6.99
C LEU A 287 9.32 5.46 -7.98
N ASP A 288 8.38 4.68 -7.50
CA ASP A 288 7.16 4.32 -8.21
C ASP A 288 6.13 5.47 -8.20
N LEU A 289 4.96 5.26 -8.82
CA LEU A 289 3.87 6.25 -8.84
C LEU A 289 3.34 6.60 -7.44
N ALA A 290 3.38 5.68 -6.50
CA ALA A 290 2.93 5.90 -5.12
C ALA A 290 4.00 6.55 -4.23
N GLY A 291 5.25 6.69 -4.72
CA GLY A 291 6.38 7.22 -3.97
C GLY A 291 7.18 6.18 -3.20
N ASN A 292 6.95 4.90 -3.42
CA ASN A 292 7.77 3.84 -2.86
C ASN A 292 9.07 3.69 -3.65
N PRO A 293 10.18 3.20 -3.04
CA PRO A 293 11.37 2.82 -3.79
C PRO A 293 11.04 1.85 -4.92
N ARG A 294 11.62 2.05 -6.12
CA ARG A 294 11.35 1.21 -7.30
C ARG A 294 11.91 -0.21 -7.20
N LEU A 295 12.67 -0.51 -6.18
CA LEU A 295 13.17 -1.85 -5.87
C LEU A 295 12.87 -2.16 -4.41
N LEU A 296 11.73 -2.80 -4.15
CA LEU A 296 11.30 -3.26 -2.83
C LEU A 296 11.50 -4.76 -2.61
N GLY A 297 11.52 -5.53 -3.68
CA GLY A 297 11.64 -6.99 -3.67
C GLY A 297 12.94 -7.51 -4.30
N ALA A 298 12.86 -8.65 -4.98
CA ALA A 298 13.99 -9.28 -5.66
C ALA A 298 14.30 -8.60 -7.02
N ALA A 299 13.28 -8.00 -7.63
CA ALA A 299 13.36 -7.22 -8.86
C ALA A 299 12.28 -6.11 -8.78
N PRO A 300 12.32 -5.09 -9.66
CA PRO A 300 11.20 -4.15 -9.74
C PRO A 300 9.95 -4.85 -10.28
N ASP A 301 8.79 -4.34 -9.90
CA ASP A 301 7.53 -4.83 -10.43
C ASP A 301 7.31 -4.33 -11.87
N ILE A 302 6.55 -5.09 -12.64
CA ILE A 302 6.07 -4.65 -13.95
C ILE A 302 4.87 -3.71 -13.72
N GLY A 303 4.91 -2.51 -14.29
CA GLY A 303 3.85 -1.52 -14.17
C GLY A 303 4.25 -0.26 -13.38
N ALA A 304 3.26 0.56 -13.08
CA ALA A 304 3.46 1.88 -12.47
C ALA A 304 3.73 1.84 -10.97
N PHE A 305 3.43 0.75 -10.29
CA PHE A 305 3.48 0.61 -8.84
C PHE A 305 4.39 -0.52 -8.41
N GLU A 306 4.99 -0.37 -7.23
CA GLU A 306 5.65 -1.45 -6.50
C GLU A 306 4.70 -2.05 -5.46
N PHE A 307 4.69 -3.37 -5.34
CA PHE A 307 3.96 -4.07 -4.31
C PHE A 307 4.59 -3.85 -2.94
N VAL A 308 3.84 -3.25 -2.04
CA VAL A 308 4.23 -3.08 -0.64
C VAL A 308 3.59 -4.20 0.18
N PRO A 309 4.36 -5.19 0.68
CA PRO A 309 3.80 -6.23 1.51
C PRO A 309 3.09 -5.66 2.74
N PRO A 310 1.91 -6.17 3.11
CA PRO A 310 1.27 -5.74 4.34
C PRO A 310 2.19 -6.03 5.54
N PRO A 311 2.21 -5.16 6.57
CA PRO A 311 3.03 -5.39 7.75
C PRO A 311 2.67 -6.76 8.36
N PRO A 312 3.65 -7.51 8.87
CA PRO A 312 3.38 -8.80 9.50
C PRO A 312 2.36 -8.60 10.63
N PRO A 313 1.43 -9.53 10.83
CA PRO A 313 0.46 -9.43 11.91
C PRO A 313 1.21 -9.27 13.24
N PRO A 314 0.75 -8.39 14.14
CA PRO A 314 1.40 -8.20 15.42
C PRO A 314 1.52 -9.54 16.14
N PRO A 315 2.64 -9.84 16.80
CA PRO A 315 2.83 -11.11 17.49
C PRO A 315 1.67 -11.35 18.45
N PRO A 316 1.16 -12.59 18.58
CA PRO A 316 0.02 -12.88 19.44
C PRO A 316 0.32 -12.40 20.86
N VAL A 317 -0.54 -11.53 21.38
CA VAL A 317 -0.41 -11.00 22.74
C VAL A 317 -0.57 -12.17 23.71
N VAL A 318 0.53 -12.62 24.27
CA VAL A 318 0.49 -13.67 25.31
C VAL A 318 -0.18 -13.07 26.54
N GLY A 319 -1.40 -13.50 26.82
CA GLY A 319 -2.16 -12.99 27.94
C GLY A 319 -1.45 -13.26 29.27
N ILE A 320 -1.01 -12.21 29.97
CA ILE A 320 -0.34 -12.29 31.27
C ILE A 320 -1.40 -12.32 32.38
N LEU A 321 -1.27 -13.28 33.29
CA LEU A 321 -2.16 -13.38 34.45
C LEU A 321 -1.79 -12.35 35.51
N THR A 322 -2.63 -11.34 35.71
CA THR A 322 -2.38 -10.21 36.62
C THR A 322 -2.97 -10.43 38.02
N SER A 323 -4.12 -11.11 38.14
CA SER A 323 -4.79 -11.39 39.40
C SER A 323 -5.43 -12.77 39.46
N LEU A 324 -5.64 -13.28 40.69
CA LEU A 324 -6.43 -14.48 40.94
C LEU A 324 -7.05 -14.40 42.33
N ALA A 325 -8.35 -14.61 42.43
CA ALA A 325 -9.10 -14.65 43.68
C ALA A 325 -10.14 -15.77 43.69
N VAL A 326 -10.45 -16.25 44.87
CA VAL A 326 -11.51 -17.24 45.14
C VAL A 326 -12.48 -16.64 46.14
N VAL A 327 -13.75 -16.47 45.77
CA VAL A 327 -14.76 -15.76 46.57
C VAL A 327 -16.11 -16.52 46.57
N PRO A 328 -16.62 -16.98 47.70
CA PRO A 328 -16.07 -16.97 49.07
C PRO A 328 -14.85 -17.92 49.19
N LYS A 329 -13.92 -17.64 50.11
CA LYS A 329 -12.75 -18.51 50.38
C LYS A 329 -13.13 -19.81 51.10
N GLU A 330 -14.27 -19.90 51.80
CA GLU A 330 -14.79 -21.10 52.43
C GLU A 330 -16.10 -21.52 51.77
N PHE A 331 -16.23 -22.76 51.37
CA PHE A 331 -17.41 -23.24 50.68
C PHE A 331 -17.55 -24.77 50.73
N ARG A 332 -18.75 -25.27 50.44
CA ARG A 332 -19.07 -26.73 50.31
C ARG A 332 -18.97 -27.09 48.81
N PRO A 333 -18.42 -28.27 48.47
CA PRO A 333 -18.39 -28.72 47.08
C PRO A 333 -19.79 -29.03 46.54
N LEU A 334 -19.98 -28.92 45.23
CA LEU A 334 -21.18 -29.38 44.54
C LEU A 334 -21.30 -30.91 44.69
N LYS A 335 -22.52 -31.43 44.74
CA LYS A 335 -22.79 -32.86 44.84
C LYS A 335 -22.39 -33.62 43.55
N ARG A 336 -22.55 -33.02 42.38
CA ARG A 336 -22.26 -33.62 41.06
C ARG A 336 -21.56 -32.59 40.14
N GLY A 337 -21.04 -33.03 38.98
CA GLY A 337 -20.46 -32.19 37.95
C GLY A 337 -18.92 -32.19 37.90
N GLY A 338 -18.38 -31.48 36.90
CA GLY A 338 -16.94 -31.27 36.68
C GLY A 338 -16.35 -30.17 37.58
N ALA A 339 -15.13 -29.74 37.29
CA ALA A 339 -14.45 -28.67 38.03
C ALA A 339 -15.13 -27.32 37.85
N ILE A 340 -15.46 -26.99 36.61
CA ILE A 340 -16.22 -25.79 36.26
C ILE A 340 -17.72 -26.15 36.25
N ALA A 341 -18.54 -25.37 36.96
CA ALA A 341 -19.99 -25.57 37.00
C ALA A 341 -20.67 -24.61 36.02
N SER A 342 -21.60 -25.09 35.19
CA SER A 342 -22.53 -24.28 34.45
C SER A 342 -23.49 -23.51 35.38
N ALA A 343 -23.94 -22.35 34.92
CA ALA A 343 -24.64 -21.37 35.74
C ALA A 343 -25.91 -21.87 36.41
N ALA A 344 -26.15 -21.43 37.58
CA ALA A 344 -27.29 -21.09 38.36
C ALA A 344 -26.81 -20.99 39.81
N LYS A 345 -27.28 -20.05 40.58
CA LYS A 345 -26.79 -19.70 41.95
C LYS A 345 -26.86 -20.92 42.91
N PRO A 346 -25.90 -21.86 42.88
CA PRO A 346 -25.93 -22.97 43.87
C PRO A 346 -25.41 -22.44 45.19
N LYS A 347 -26.05 -22.81 46.28
CA LYS A 347 -25.56 -22.61 47.66
C LYS A 347 -24.20 -23.30 47.94
N ARG A 348 -23.59 -23.92 46.93
CA ARG A 348 -22.33 -24.69 47.00
C ARG A 348 -21.38 -24.25 45.86
N GLY A 349 -20.07 -24.49 46.01
CA GLY A 349 -19.06 -24.00 45.09
C GLY A 349 -18.64 -22.56 45.41
N THR A 350 -17.73 -22.01 44.59
CA THR A 350 -17.18 -20.66 44.74
C THR A 350 -16.96 -20.03 43.40
N THR A 351 -16.86 -18.71 43.34
CA THR A 351 -16.46 -17.99 42.14
C THR A 351 -14.95 -17.78 42.14
N VAL A 352 -14.31 -18.15 41.05
CA VAL A 352 -12.92 -17.81 40.75
C VAL A 352 -12.95 -16.58 39.87
N ARG A 353 -12.21 -15.53 40.27
CA ARG A 353 -12.01 -14.31 39.52
C ARG A 353 -10.54 -14.20 39.18
N TYR A 354 -10.23 -13.79 37.96
CA TYR A 354 -8.86 -13.53 37.52
C TYR A 354 -8.85 -12.48 36.43
N ALA A 355 -7.70 -11.86 36.17
CA ALA A 355 -7.57 -10.89 35.08
C ALA A 355 -6.36 -11.22 34.20
N LEU A 356 -6.51 -10.93 32.91
CA LEU A 356 -5.50 -11.13 31.88
C LEU A 356 -5.23 -9.81 31.14
N THR A 357 -4.00 -9.64 30.67
CA THR A 357 -3.64 -8.51 29.77
C THR A 357 -4.09 -8.73 28.31
N GLY A 358 -4.29 -9.99 27.90
CA GLY A 358 -4.75 -10.43 26.59
C GLY A 358 -5.51 -11.72 26.69
N ALA A 359 -6.24 -12.12 25.65
CA ALA A 359 -6.98 -13.38 25.63
C ALA A 359 -6.02 -14.57 25.74
N ALA A 360 -6.31 -15.52 26.62
CA ALA A 360 -5.49 -16.73 26.80
C ALA A 360 -6.23 -17.87 27.49
N ALA A 361 -5.77 -19.08 27.23
CA ALA A 361 -6.15 -20.26 28.00
C ALA A 361 -5.39 -20.26 29.33
N VAL A 362 -6.11 -20.29 30.45
CA VAL A 362 -5.54 -20.39 31.78
C VAL A 362 -5.71 -21.80 32.32
N ALA A 363 -4.61 -22.44 32.65
CA ALA A 363 -4.61 -23.75 33.26
C ALA A 363 -4.70 -23.65 34.80
N PHE A 364 -5.64 -24.38 35.40
CA PHE A 364 -5.87 -24.40 36.83
C PHE A 364 -5.51 -25.76 37.44
N THR A 365 -4.76 -25.73 38.53
CA THR A 365 -4.45 -26.91 39.33
C THR A 365 -4.76 -26.66 40.80
N VAL A 366 -5.11 -27.70 41.54
CA VAL A 366 -5.45 -27.62 42.96
C VAL A 366 -4.39 -28.31 43.79
N GLU A 367 -3.96 -27.64 44.85
CA GLU A 367 -3.02 -28.19 45.80
C GLU A 367 -3.65 -28.28 47.21
N ARG A 368 -3.43 -29.41 47.89
CA ARG A 368 -3.93 -29.63 49.25
C ARG A 368 -2.89 -29.26 50.28
N GLY A 369 -3.29 -28.45 51.27
CA GLY A 369 -2.47 -28.13 52.42
C GLY A 369 -2.40 -29.31 53.39
N LEU A 370 -1.21 -29.74 53.68
CA LEU A 370 -0.87 -30.81 54.61
C LEU A 370 -0.04 -30.30 55.76
N LYS A 371 -0.13 -30.91 56.96
CA LYS A 371 0.72 -30.57 58.10
C LYS A 371 2.19 -30.77 57.73
N GLY A 372 3.03 -29.83 58.07
CA GLY A 372 4.48 -29.88 57.91
C GLY A 372 5.22 -29.21 59.05
N ARG A 373 6.53 -29.34 59.01
CA ARG A 373 7.47 -28.71 59.94
C ARG A 373 8.59 -28.01 59.18
N VAL A 374 9.03 -26.90 59.66
CA VAL A 374 10.14 -26.14 59.06
C VAL A 374 11.46 -26.82 59.43
N VAL A 375 12.17 -27.35 58.47
CA VAL A 375 13.48 -27.97 58.62
C VAL A 375 14.40 -27.35 57.55
N GLY A 376 15.48 -26.72 58.00
CA GLY A 376 16.42 -26.03 57.07
C GLY A 376 15.74 -24.96 56.21
N GLY A 377 14.87 -24.14 56.80
CA GLY A 377 14.13 -23.08 56.08
C GLY A 377 13.00 -23.56 55.17
N LYS A 378 12.81 -24.87 54.98
CA LYS A 378 11.81 -25.47 54.08
C LYS A 378 10.73 -26.22 54.83
N CYS A 379 9.46 -26.12 54.38
CA CYS A 379 8.34 -26.88 55.00
C CYS A 379 8.36 -28.34 54.54
N ARG A 380 8.81 -29.24 55.41
CA ARG A 380 8.92 -30.71 55.17
C ARG A 380 7.75 -31.48 55.80
N LYS A 381 7.56 -32.71 55.36
CA LYS A 381 6.55 -33.62 55.96
C LYS A 381 6.86 -33.80 57.46
N GLN A 382 5.84 -33.76 58.31
CA GLN A 382 6.01 -34.06 59.72
C GLN A 382 6.35 -35.54 59.91
N THR A 383 7.41 -35.77 60.68
CA THR A 383 7.90 -37.09 61.12
C THR A 383 8.09 -37.06 62.61
N PRO A 384 8.34 -38.23 63.30
CA PRO A 384 8.70 -38.24 64.71
C PRO A 384 9.93 -37.36 65.01
N ALA A 385 10.95 -37.41 64.15
CA ALA A 385 12.22 -36.69 64.34
C ALA A 385 12.10 -35.12 64.25
N ASN A 386 11.10 -34.61 63.53
CA ASN A 386 10.93 -33.14 63.40
C ASN A 386 9.66 -32.63 64.11
N ARG A 387 9.03 -33.40 64.97
CA ARG A 387 7.77 -33.04 65.65
C ARG A 387 7.89 -31.74 66.47
N GLY A 388 9.05 -31.44 67.04
CA GLY A 388 9.33 -30.23 67.82
C GLY A 388 9.49 -28.97 67.01
N GLU A 389 9.79 -29.07 65.70
CA GLU A 389 10.04 -27.96 64.81
C GLU A 389 8.80 -27.08 64.56
N ARG A 390 8.99 -25.85 64.16
CA ARG A 390 7.92 -24.89 63.87
C ARG A 390 6.91 -25.44 62.84
N LYS A 391 5.62 -25.37 63.19
CA LYS A 391 4.53 -25.84 62.32
C LYS A 391 4.45 -25.02 61.03
N CYS A 392 4.22 -25.67 59.90
CA CYS A 392 3.97 -25.04 58.60
C CYS A 392 2.92 -25.84 57.79
N THR A 393 2.44 -25.24 56.70
CA THR A 393 1.55 -25.94 55.75
C THR A 393 2.32 -26.22 54.47
N ARG A 394 2.45 -27.54 54.17
CA ARG A 394 3.06 -28.00 52.93
C ARG A 394 1.97 -28.26 51.91
N PHE A 395 2.06 -27.68 50.71
CA PHE A 395 1.08 -27.89 49.64
C PHE A 395 1.52 -29.06 48.74
N LYS A 396 0.61 -30.01 48.51
CA LYS A 396 0.79 -31.13 47.58
C LYS A 396 -0.21 -31.00 46.43
N ARG A 397 0.29 -30.96 45.20
CA ARG A 397 -0.56 -30.94 43.99
C ARG A 397 -1.42 -32.20 43.91
N LEU A 398 -2.70 -32.04 43.64
CA LEU A 398 -3.62 -33.11 43.36
C LEU A 398 -3.54 -33.54 41.90
N LYS A 399 -3.82 -34.80 41.60
CA LYS A 399 -3.87 -35.28 40.20
C LYS A 399 -5.08 -34.69 39.50
N GLY A 400 -4.84 -34.13 38.26
CA GLY A 400 -5.83 -33.46 37.44
C GLY A 400 -5.77 -31.95 37.53
N GLY A 401 -6.41 -31.31 36.56
CA GLY A 401 -6.54 -29.87 36.39
C GLY A 401 -7.70 -29.60 35.47
N PHE A 402 -7.93 -28.34 35.15
CA PHE A 402 -8.92 -27.87 34.18
C PHE A 402 -8.41 -26.55 33.57
N SER A 403 -8.97 -26.18 32.46
CA SER A 403 -8.65 -24.91 31.80
C SER A 403 -9.90 -24.05 31.64
N HIS A 404 -9.71 -22.76 31.52
CA HIS A 404 -10.73 -21.79 31.19
C HIS A 404 -10.18 -20.79 30.18
N GLN A 405 -10.92 -20.55 29.10
CA GLN A 405 -10.59 -19.51 28.13
C GLN A 405 -10.97 -18.15 28.72
N GLY A 406 -10.00 -17.27 28.84
CA GLY A 406 -10.20 -15.92 29.33
C GLY A 406 -10.01 -14.87 28.23
N ALA A 407 -10.85 -13.85 28.24
CA ALA A 407 -10.65 -12.63 27.44
C ALA A 407 -9.68 -11.67 28.13
N ALA A 408 -9.21 -10.65 27.44
CA ALA A 408 -8.50 -9.53 28.03
C ALA A 408 -9.37 -8.86 29.12
N GLY A 409 -8.75 -8.42 30.21
CA GLY A 409 -9.44 -7.83 31.35
C GLY A 409 -9.95 -8.85 32.37
N PRO A 410 -10.99 -8.54 33.15
CA PRO A 410 -11.52 -9.35 34.21
C PRO A 410 -12.31 -10.57 33.70
N ASN A 411 -12.03 -11.72 34.25
CA ASN A 411 -12.67 -13.00 33.94
C ASN A 411 -13.21 -13.65 35.21
N SER A 412 -14.22 -14.49 35.08
CA SER A 412 -14.73 -15.30 36.19
C SER A 412 -15.37 -16.60 35.73
N PHE A 413 -15.27 -17.59 36.56
CA PHE A 413 -16.02 -18.85 36.43
C PHE A 413 -16.38 -19.40 37.77
N ARG A 414 -17.29 -20.37 37.77
CA ARG A 414 -17.71 -21.03 39.00
C ARG A 414 -16.96 -22.34 39.21
N PHE A 415 -16.15 -22.40 40.27
CA PHE A 415 -15.45 -23.61 40.67
C PHE A 415 -16.33 -24.45 41.60
N SER A 416 -16.59 -25.65 41.20
CA SER A 416 -17.50 -26.58 41.91
C SER A 416 -16.93 -27.17 43.21
N GLY A 417 -15.61 -27.02 43.45
CA GLY A 417 -14.93 -27.79 44.53
C GLY A 417 -14.70 -29.23 44.18
N ARG A 418 -14.77 -29.61 42.92
CA ARG A 418 -14.55 -31.00 42.43
C ARG A 418 -13.37 -31.03 41.49
N LEU A 419 -12.68 -32.15 41.46
CA LEU A 419 -11.59 -32.42 40.55
C LEU A 419 -11.70 -33.87 40.05
N ARG A 420 -11.62 -34.10 38.73
CA ARG A 420 -11.85 -35.43 38.11
C ARG A 420 -13.16 -36.07 38.60
N SER A 421 -14.24 -35.32 38.63
CA SER A 421 -15.57 -35.71 39.05
C SER A 421 -15.69 -36.16 40.54
N ARG A 422 -14.65 -35.94 41.35
CA ARG A 422 -14.67 -36.22 42.79
C ARG A 422 -14.67 -34.95 43.61
N ALA A 423 -15.52 -34.87 44.65
CA ALA A 423 -15.55 -33.75 45.58
C ALA A 423 -14.25 -33.68 46.39
N LEU A 424 -13.70 -32.47 46.56
CA LEU A 424 -12.58 -32.27 47.47
C LEU A 424 -13.02 -32.49 48.90
N ARG A 425 -12.21 -33.25 49.67
CA ARG A 425 -12.49 -33.52 51.10
C ARG A 425 -12.29 -32.24 51.94
N PRO A 426 -12.95 -32.11 53.10
CA PRO A 426 -12.72 -30.96 53.98
C PRO A 426 -11.23 -30.72 54.26
N GLY A 427 -10.82 -29.47 54.25
CA GLY A 427 -9.43 -29.07 54.42
C GLY A 427 -9.03 -27.75 53.73
N ARG A 428 -7.75 -27.36 53.90
CA ARG A 428 -7.16 -26.20 53.28
C ARG A 428 -6.58 -26.54 51.92
N TYR A 429 -6.77 -25.64 50.94
CA TYR A 429 -6.32 -25.79 49.55
C TYR A 429 -5.80 -24.47 49.00
N ARG A 430 -5.08 -24.52 47.93
CA ARG A 430 -4.83 -23.37 47.06
C ARG A 430 -5.10 -23.75 45.59
N LEU A 431 -5.68 -22.82 44.88
CA LEU A 431 -5.83 -22.86 43.44
C LEU A 431 -4.58 -22.22 42.84
N VAL A 432 -3.99 -22.85 41.86
CA VAL A 432 -2.86 -22.33 41.09
C VAL A 432 -3.33 -22.14 39.65
N ALA A 433 -3.31 -20.93 39.18
CA ALA A 433 -3.60 -20.59 37.78
C ALA A 433 -2.28 -20.32 37.08
N ARG A 434 -2.15 -20.77 35.81
CA ARG A 434 -0.97 -20.56 34.95
C ARG A 434 -1.38 -20.21 33.55
N THR A 435 -0.67 -19.25 32.94
CA THR A 435 -0.72 -18.95 31.51
C THR A 435 0.68 -18.53 31.06
N GLY A 436 1.23 -19.14 30.01
CA GLY A 436 2.63 -18.92 29.61
C GLY A 436 3.60 -19.10 30.80
N SER A 437 4.46 -18.13 31.02
CA SER A 437 5.43 -18.12 32.13
C SER A 437 4.84 -17.62 33.46
N THR A 438 3.61 -17.07 33.48
CA THR A 438 3.02 -16.46 34.67
C THR A 438 2.18 -17.42 35.49
N SER A 439 2.25 -17.28 36.81
CA SER A 439 1.39 -18.05 37.70
C SER A 439 0.93 -17.20 38.89
N LYS A 440 -0.30 -17.43 39.35
CA LYS A 440 -0.89 -16.84 40.55
C LYS A 440 -1.53 -17.93 41.41
N THR A 441 -1.59 -17.68 42.70
CA THR A 441 -2.19 -18.63 43.64
C THR A 441 -3.24 -17.95 44.51
N ALA A 442 -4.35 -18.67 44.82
CA ALA A 442 -5.38 -18.20 45.72
C ALA A 442 -5.77 -19.35 46.71
N GLY A 443 -5.73 -19.03 48.00
CA GLY A 443 -6.10 -20.00 49.07
C GLY A 443 -7.61 -20.14 49.21
N PHE A 444 -8.08 -21.35 49.55
CA PHE A 444 -9.46 -21.63 49.91
C PHE A 444 -9.59 -22.80 50.88
N LYS A 445 -10.77 -22.93 51.51
CA LYS A 445 -11.06 -24.02 52.44
C LYS A 445 -12.38 -24.71 52.04
N ILE A 446 -12.34 -26.02 52.01
CA ILE A 446 -13.53 -26.86 51.87
C ILE A 446 -14.05 -27.18 53.26
N VAL A 447 -15.35 -26.89 53.49
CA VAL A 447 -16.08 -27.18 54.71
C VAL A 447 -17.09 -28.29 54.49
N ARG A 448 -17.59 -28.90 55.61
CA ARG A 448 -18.60 -29.95 55.56
C ARG A 448 -19.99 -29.42 55.25
#